data_603bb30005e6ffe8b73b066e5121116f
#
_entry.id   603bb30005e6ffe8b73b066e5121116f
#
_cell.length_a   1.000
_cell.length_b   1.000
_cell.length_c   1.000
_cell.angle_alpha   90.00
_cell.angle_beta   90.00
_cell.angle_gamma   90.00
#
_symmetry.space_group_name_H-M   'P 1'
#
loop_
_entity.id
_entity.type
_entity.pdbx_description
1 polymer ?
#
loop_
_entity_poly.entity_id
_entity_poly.type
_entity_poly.pdbx_seq_one_letter_code
_entity_poly.pdbx_strand_id
1 'polypeptide(L)'
;MNYKLPVLYSRATPAQRHEVREQYAREQNGLCYWCHQPLSGDPHKSVAQLKLNMSLFPPGFLRHPVHLQHDHDSDLTEGAVHAKCNGVMWQYHGR
;
A
#
# COMPACT_ATOMS: atom_id res chain seq x y z
N MET A 1 8.64 -9.09 -15.67
CA MET A 1 9.89 -9.34 -14.94
C MET A 1 9.59 -9.42 -13.45
N ASN A 2 10.17 -10.38 -12.75
CA ASN A 2 9.99 -10.51 -11.31
C ASN A 2 11.18 -9.92 -10.56
N TYR A 3 10.86 -9.25 -9.47
CA TYR A 3 11.86 -8.71 -8.56
C TYR A 3 12.06 -9.67 -7.40
N LYS A 4 13.25 -9.65 -6.83
CA LYS A 4 13.51 -10.34 -5.57
C LYS A 4 13.00 -9.43 -4.45
N LEU A 5 11.91 -9.84 -3.83
CA LEU A 5 11.26 -9.05 -2.77
C LEU A 5 11.81 -9.39 -1.38
N PRO A 6 11.88 -8.42 -0.47
CA PRO A 6 11.51 -7.02 -0.66
C PRO A 6 12.59 -6.23 -1.39
N VAL A 7 12.22 -5.05 -1.90
CA VAL A 7 13.16 -4.11 -2.50
C VAL A 7 13.21 -2.83 -1.68
N LEU A 8 14.26 -2.03 -1.88
CA LEU A 8 14.37 -0.72 -1.24
C LEU A 8 13.48 0.28 -1.98
N TYR A 9 12.48 0.79 -1.29
CA TYR A 9 11.47 1.66 -1.88
C TYR A 9 12.08 2.93 -2.47
N SER A 10 12.97 3.59 -1.73
CA SER A 10 13.56 4.86 -2.16
C SER A 10 14.47 4.71 -3.37
N ARG A 11 14.98 3.50 -3.63
CA ARG A 11 15.87 3.24 -4.77
C ARG A 11 15.12 2.80 -6.02
N ALA A 12 13.84 2.48 -5.88
CA ALA A 12 13.02 2.08 -7.02
C ALA A 12 12.48 3.31 -7.74
N THR A 13 12.54 3.28 -9.07
CA THR A 13 11.92 4.32 -9.89
C THR A 13 10.40 4.19 -9.81
N PRO A 14 9.62 5.22 -10.21
CA PRO A 14 8.17 5.10 -10.25
C PRO A 14 7.69 3.90 -11.10
N ALA A 15 8.35 3.64 -12.23
CA ALA A 15 8.01 2.49 -13.06
C ALA A 15 8.29 1.18 -12.35
N GLN A 16 9.44 1.08 -11.66
CA GLN A 16 9.78 -0.11 -10.89
C GLN A 16 8.82 -0.31 -9.71
N ARG A 17 8.44 0.76 -9.04
CA ARG A 17 7.45 0.67 -7.94
C ARG A 17 6.12 0.15 -8.44
N HIS A 18 5.70 0.56 -9.63
CA HIS A 18 4.49 0.04 -10.25
C HIS A 18 4.61 -1.47 -10.48
N GLU A 19 5.71 -1.92 -11.06
CA GLU A 19 5.94 -3.34 -11.33
C GLU A 19 6.01 -4.17 -10.05
N VAL A 20 6.69 -3.64 -9.03
CA VAL A 20 6.79 -4.30 -7.71
C VAL A 20 5.41 -4.41 -7.07
N ARG A 21 4.60 -3.35 -7.13
CA ARG A 21 3.24 -3.36 -6.60
C ARG A 21 2.39 -4.43 -7.30
N GLU A 22 2.50 -4.52 -8.62
CA GLU A 22 1.77 -5.53 -9.40
C GLU A 22 2.22 -6.95 -9.02
N GLN A 23 3.52 -7.14 -8.79
CA GLN A 23 4.05 -8.44 -8.37
C GLN A 23 3.50 -8.82 -7.00
N TYR A 24 3.51 -7.91 -6.03
CA TYR A 24 2.91 -8.17 -4.72
C TYR A 24 1.43 -8.53 -4.85
N ALA A 25 0.68 -7.79 -5.67
CA ALA A 25 -0.73 -8.07 -5.86
C ALA A 25 -0.94 -9.50 -6.37
N ARG A 26 -0.13 -9.96 -7.31
CA ARG A 26 -0.21 -11.34 -7.82
C ARG A 26 0.14 -12.35 -6.72
N GLU A 27 1.22 -12.09 -5.98
CA GLU A 27 1.68 -13.01 -4.93
C GLU A 27 0.72 -13.04 -3.75
N GLN A 28 -0.04 -11.98 -3.56
CA GLN A 28 -1.08 -11.89 -2.52
C GLN A 28 -2.44 -12.40 -3.01
N ASN A 29 -2.50 -12.99 -4.21
CA ASN A 29 -3.74 -13.49 -4.81
C ASN A 29 -4.80 -12.38 -4.97
N GLY A 30 -4.36 -11.16 -5.23
CA GLY A 30 -5.24 -9.99 -5.40
C GLY A 30 -5.82 -9.44 -4.12
N LEU A 31 -5.37 -9.91 -2.96
CA LEU A 31 -5.88 -9.47 -1.66
C LEU A 31 -4.95 -8.43 -1.03
N CYS A 32 -5.56 -7.46 -0.33
CA CYS A 32 -4.80 -6.44 0.38
C CYS A 32 -3.92 -7.05 1.48
N TYR A 33 -2.66 -6.64 1.53
CA TYR A 33 -1.73 -7.10 2.55
C TYR A 33 -2.21 -6.79 3.97
N TRP A 34 -2.94 -5.67 4.16
CA TRP A 34 -3.39 -5.23 5.47
C TRP A 34 -4.74 -5.82 5.88
N CYS A 35 -5.78 -5.59 5.08
CA CYS A 35 -7.15 -5.98 5.47
C CYS A 35 -7.63 -7.28 4.85
N HIS A 36 -6.87 -7.85 3.92
CA HIS A 36 -7.14 -9.13 3.26
C HIS A 36 -8.40 -9.16 2.39
N GLN A 37 -8.98 -7.99 2.09
CA GLN A 37 -10.07 -7.88 1.12
C GLN A 37 -9.50 -7.66 -0.28
N PRO A 38 -10.26 -7.98 -1.35
CA PRO A 38 -9.77 -7.80 -2.71
C PRO A 38 -9.30 -6.37 -2.98
N LEU A 39 -8.11 -6.26 -3.57
CA LEU A 39 -7.53 -4.96 -3.93
C LEU A 39 -8.38 -4.21 -4.96
N SER A 40 -9.16 -4.95 -5.78
CA SER A 40 -10.03 -4.37 -6.79
C SER A 40 -11.31 -3.76 -6.21
N GLY A 41 -11.60 -4.02 -4.93
CA GLY A 41 -12.81 -3.53 -4.27
C GLY A 41 -12.49 -2.63 -3.10
N ASP A 42 -13.47 -2.45 -2.23
CA ASP A 42 -13.32 -1.62 -1.05
C ASP A 42 -12.52 -2.34 0.04
N PRO A 43 -11.84 -1.58 0.92
CA PRO A 43 -11.22 -2.20 2.09
C PRO A 43 -12.26 -2.78 3.02
N HIS A 44 -11.82 -3.64 3.93
CA HIS A 44 -12.70 -4.19 4.96
C HIS A 44 -13.43 -3.06 5.67
N LYS A 45 -14.71 -3.30 6.06
CA LYS A 45 -15.55 -2.27 6.67
C LYS A 45 -14.92 -1.62 7.91
N SER A 46 -14.14 -2.38 8.67
CA SER A 46 -13.45 -1.85 9.85
C SER A 46 -12.41 -0.79 9.51
N VAL A 47 -11.86 -0.83 8.29
CA VAL A 47 -10.95 0.18 7.77
C VAL A 47 -11.73 1.29 7.07
N ALA A 48 -12.71 0.91 6.25
CA ALA A 48 -13.48 1.86 5.44
C ALA A 48 -14.20 2.90 6.31
N GLN A 49 -14.65 2.52 7.50
CA GLN A 49 -15.37 3.42 8.40
C GLN A 49 -14.46 4.38 9.17
N LEU A 50 -13.15 4.15 9.19
CA LEU A 50 -12.23 5.05 9.87
C LEU A 50 -12.02 6.31 9.05
N LYS A 51 -11.95 7.45 9.74
CA LYS A 51 -11.74 8.74 9.07
C LYS A 51 -10.26 9.06 9.00
N LEU A 52 -9.83 9.52 7.83
CA LEU A 52 -8.47 10.01 7.64
C LEU A 52 -8.45 11.53 7.72
N ASN A 53 -7.48 12.07 8.43
CA ASN A 53 -7.21 13.50 8.42
C ASN A 53 -6.36 13.78 7.18
N MET A 54 -7.00 14.25 6.11
CA MET A 54 -6.32 14.45 4.83
C MET A 54 -5.24 15.53 4.85
N SER A 55 -5.22 16.38 5.88
CA SER A 55 -4.14 17.36 6.03
C SER A 55 -2.79 16.69 6.35
N LEU A 56 -2.81 15.43 6.80
CA LEU A 56 -1.60 14.67 7.12
C LEU A 56 -0.99 13.99 5.89
N PHE A 57 -1.69 14.00 4.76
CA PHE A 57 -1.27 13.26 3.58
C PHE A 57 -1.04 14.21 2.39
N PRO A 58 -0.20 13.82 1.42
CA PRO A 58 0.01 14.65 0.24
C PRO A 58 -1.25 14.74 -0.61
N PRO A 59 -1.40 15.82 -1.41
CA PRO A 59 -2.53 15.93 -2.33
C PRO A 59 -2.62 14.70 -3.24
N GLY A 60 -3.85 14.21 -3.44
CA GLY A 60 -4.09 13.06 -4.31
C GLY A 60 -3.68 11.73 -3.71
N PHE A 61 -3.44 11.67 -2.40
CA PHE A 61 -3.03 10.43 -1.74
C PHE A 61 -3.96 9.25 -2.04
N LEU A 62 -5.27 9.48 -2.09
CA LEU A 62 -6.25 8.43 -2.36
C LEU A 62 -6.59 8.28 -3.84
N ARG A 63 -5.91 9.01 -4.74
CA ARG A 63 -6.22 8.97 -6.18
C ARG A 63 -6.01 7.58 -6.77
N HIS A 64 -4.93 6.91 -6.41
CA HIS A 64 -4.66 5.55 -6.85
C HIS A 64 -5.19 4.58 -5.79
N PRO A 65 -6.06 3.63 -6.18
CA PRO A 65 -6.70 2.76 -5.19
C PRO A 65 -5.78 1.78 -4.52
N VAL A 66 -4.67 1.43 -5.14
CA VAL A 66 -3.70 0.45 -4.61
C VAL A 66 -2.35 1.12 -4.42
N HIS A 67 -1.80 0.98 -3.23
CA HIS A 67 -0.48 1.54 -2.89
C HIS A 67 0.53 0.43 -2.62
N LEU A 68 1.81 0.75 -2.86
CA LEU A 68 2.93 -0.08 -2.45
C LEU A 68 3.35 0.36 -1.06
N GLN A 69 3.14 -0.52 -0.07
CA GLN A 69 3.49 -0.24 1.32
C GLN A 69 4.94 -0.57 1.58
N HIS A 70 5.62 0.28 2.34
CA HIS A 70 6.99 0.03 2.76
C HIS A 70 7.17 0.45 4.22
N ASP A 71 8.15 -0.17 4.87
CA ASP A 71 8.55 0.18 6.23
C ASP A 71 9.42 1.44 6.16
N HIS A 72 9.05 2.47 6.92
CA HIS A 72 9.77 3.75 6.85
C HIS A 72 11.16 3.72 7.50
N ASP A 73 11.38 2.80 8.43
CA ASP A 73 12.69 2.68 9.08
C ASP A 73 13.68 1.91 8.21
N SER A 74 13.27 0.75 7.67
CA SER A 74 14.13 -0.08 6.85
C SER A 74 14.13 0.30 5.38
N ASP A 75 13.13 1.03 4.93
CA ASP A 75 12.88 1.37 3.52
C ASP A 75 12.51 0.15 2.67
N LEU A 76 12.26 -0.99 3.28
CA LEU A 76 11.92 -2.21 2.56
C LEU A 76 10.42 -2.28 2.28
N THR A 77 10.08 -2.70 1.06
CA THR A 77 8.69 -2.89 0.66
C THR A 77 8.05 -4.04 1.43
N GLU A 78 6.75 -3.96 1.67
CA GLU A 78 6.03 -4.97 2.46
C GLU A 78 4.89 -5.62 1.69
N GLY A 79 4.22 -4.89 0.81
CA GLY A 79 3.11 -5.46 0.07
C GLY A 79 2.26 -4.41 -0.63
N ALA A 80 1.25 -4.91 -1.35
CA ALA A 80 0.24 -4.07 -2.00
C ALA A 80 -0.97 -3.94 -1.08
N VAL A 81 -1.45 -2.72 -0.87
CA VAL A 81 -2.55 -2.41 0.04
C VAL A 81 -3.52 -1.45 -0.62
N HIS A 82 -4.76 -1.41 -0.13
CA HIS A 82 -5.67 -0.32 -0.49
C HIS A 82 -5.05 1.01 -0.04
N ALA A 83 -5.28 2.08 -0.80
CA ALA A 83 -4.83 3.42 -0.41
C ALA A 83 -5.34 3.79 0.99
N LYS A 84 -6.61 3.49 1.28
CA LYS A 84 -7.20 3.76 2.60
C LYS A 84 -6.50 2.99 3.70
N CYS A 85 -6.16 1.71 3.45
CA CYS A 85 -5.43 0.89 4.41
C CYS A 85 -4.07 1.49 4.70
N ASN A 86 -3.35 1.98 3.67
CA ASN A 86 -2.08 2.63 3.86
C ASN A 86 -2.20 3.86 4.77
N GLY A 87 -3.22 4.69 4.55
CA GLY A 87 -3.47 5.85 5.39
C GLY A 87 -3.80 5.47 6.82
N VAL A 88 -4.60 4.44 7.02
CA VAL A 88 -4.97 3.96 8.36
C VAL A 88 -3.75 3.40 9.09
N MET A 89 -2.91 2.64 8.41
CA MET A 89 -1.68 2.11 8.99
C MET A 89 -0.81 3.25 9.53
N TRP A 90 -0.67 4.33 8.77
CA TRP A 90 0.15 5.45 9.16
C TRP A 90 -0.50 6.28 10.27
N GLN A 91 -1.78 6.64 10.10
CA GLN A 91 -2.44 7.55 11.03
C GLN A 91 -2.78 6.90 12.38
N TYR A 92 -3.25 5.67 12.36
CA TYR A 92 -3.74 5.00 13.58
C TYR A 92 -2.72 4.05 14.19
N HIS A 93 -1.74 3.59 13.42
CA HIS A 93 -0.79 2.58 13.89
C HIS A 93 0.68 3.04 13.80
N GLY A 94 0.93 4.26 13.33
CA GLY A 94 2.27 4.81 13.28
C GLY A 94 3.19 4.14 12.26
N ARG A 95 2.59 3.56 11.23
CA ARG A 95 3.35 2.85 10.20
C ARG A 95 3.32 3.61 8.89
#